data_f79bc518ab7b5a9edf3b741528f1e08e
#
_entry.id   f79bc518ab7b5a9edf3b741528f1e08e
#
_cell.length_a   1.000
_cell.length_b   1.000
_cell.length_c   1.000
_cell.angle_alpha   90.00
_cell.angle_beta   90.00
_cell.angle_gamma   90.00
#
_symmetry.space_group_name_H-M   'P 1'
#
loop_
_entity.id
_entity.type
_entity.pdbx_description
1 polymer ?
#
loop_
_entity_poly.entity_id
_entity_poly.type
_entity_poly.pdbx_seq_one_letter_code
_entity_poly.pdbx_strand_id
1 'polypeptide(L)'
;DLLKDTKKLLFLIKKIKPEVIVDHASICMVGESWLNPDKYFKINVNSKINLIKGLKNSKFLKKYIYISTPEIFGSKSKRIDEFCSEFNPSTPYASSKLASELNFKHALLYQNFPIIISRFSNFYGPNQPLYRLIPKVIMSIKKNKKFPLEGGGQSIRNFIYTDDFCNGINKLILKGELGKIYHFSGNKFLKINKIIKIIC
;
A
#
# COMPACT_ATOMS: atom_id res chain seq x y z
N ASP A 1 14.77 4.74 -8.70
CA ASP A 1 14.84 4.65 -7.23
C ASP A 1 14.35 5.94 -6.61
N LEU A 2 13.31 5.88 -5.76
CA LEU A 2 12.70 7.08 -5.15
C LEU A 2 13.65 7.87 -4.24
N LEU A 3 14.68 7.24 -3.68
CA LEU A 3 15.68 7.95 -2.86
C LEU A 3 16.67 8.72 -3.71
N LYS A 4 17.14 8.09 -4.79
CA LYS A 4 18.23 8.63 -5.61
C LYS A 4 17.70 9.51 -6.75
N ASP A 5 16.55 9.15 -7.31
CA ASP A 5 16.04 9.69 -8.57
C ASP A 5 14.82 10.60 -8.42
N THR A 6 14.47 11.05 -7.21
CA THR A 6 13.29 11.90 -7.00
C THR A 6 13.32 13.17 -7.88
N LYS A 7 14.48 13.81 -8.04
CA LYS A 7 14.62 14.99 -8.92
C LYS A 7 14.33 14.64 -10.38
N LYS A 8 14.87 13.51 -10.85
CA LYS A 8 14.66 13.00 -12.22
C LYS A 8 13.19 12.63 -12.44
N LEU A 9 12.55 11.98 -11.44
CA LEU A 9 11.13 11.66 -11.49
C LEU A 9 10.27 12.93 -11.57
N LEU A 10 10.52 13.92 -10.72
CA LEU A 10 9.82 15.20 -10.75
C LEU A 10 10.00 15.93 -12.09
N PHE A 11 11.22 15.92 -12.66
CA PHE A 11 11.46 16.46 -13.99
C PHE A 11 10.60 15.77 -15.04
N LEU A 12 10.55 14.43 -15.02
CA LEU A 12 9.76 13.63 -15.95
C LEU A 12 8.26 13.91 -15.81
N ILE A 13 7.75 13.94 -14.58
CA ILE A 13 6.33 14.26 -14.30
C ILE A 13 5.99 15.66 -14.82
N LYS A 14 6.85 16.66 -14.59
CA LYS A 14 6.64 18.03 -15.08
C LYS A 14 6.70 18.16 -16.60
N LYS A 15 7.50 17.30 -17.26
CA LYS A 15 7.57 17.21 -18.72
C LYS A 15 6.32 16.57 -19.31
N ILE A 16 5.85 15.46 -18.74
CA ILE A 16 4.68 14.68 -19.21
C ILE A 16 3.37 15.39 -18.84
N LYS A 17 3.33 16.07 -17.69
CA LYS A 17 2.14 16.75 -17.13
C LYS A 17 0.92 15.84 -16.99
N PRO A 18 1.02 14.68 -16.33
CA PRO A 18 -0.10 13.76 -16.16
C PRO A 18 -1.18 14.40 -15.28
N GLU A 19 -2.46 14.25 -15.65
CA GLU A 19 -3.57 14.72 -14.81
C GLU A 19 -3.79 13.85 -13.59
N VAL A 20 -3.44 12.55 -13.67
CA VAL A 20 -3.59 11.59 -12.57
C VAL A 20 -2.26 10.89 -12.32
N ILE A 21 -1.89 10.80 -11.06
CA ILE A 21 -0.75 9.99 -10.59
C ILE A 21 -1.27 8.91 -9.64
N VAL A 22 -0.96 7.65 -9.93
CA VAL A 22 -1.19 6.53 -9.00
C VAL A 22 0.14 6.16 -8.36
N ASP A 23 0.30 6.48 -7.09
CA ASP A 23 1.53 6.24 -6.33
C ASP A 23 1.45 4.91 -5.57
N HIS A 24 1.95 3.86 -6.21
CA HIS A 24 2.11 2.53 -5.62
C HIS A 24 3.56 2.27 -5.14
N ALA A 25 4.47 3.22 -5.34
CA ALA A 25 5.88 3.06 -5.08
C ALA A 25 6.20 3.12 -3.57
N SER A 26 6.38 1.99 -2.94
CA SER A 26 6.81 1.86 -1.54
C SER A 26 7.49 0.51 -1.30
N ILE A 27 8.31 0.42 -0.26
CA ILE A 27 8.79 -0.87 0.26
C ILE A 27 7.80 -1.38 1.31
N CYS A 28 7.51 -2.68 1.29
CA CYS A 28 6.36 -3.25 1.98
C CYS A 28 6.60 -4.62 2.64
N MET A 29 7.86 -5.01 2.84
CA MET A 29 8.20 -6.26 3.53
C MET A 29 8.21 -6.03 5.04
N VAL A 30 7.19 -6.55 5.73
CA VAL A 30 6.99 -6.34 7.17
C VAL A 30 8.19 -6.80 7.99
N GLY A 31 8.67 -8.04 7.76
CA GLY A 31 9.84 -8.57 8.50
C GLY A 31 11.11 -7.75 8.26
N GLU A 32 11.39 -7.36 7.02
CA GLU A 32 12.56 -6.53 6.68
C GLU A 32 12.50 -5.14 7.32
N SER A 33 11.30 -4.62 7.57
CA SER A 33 11.14 -3.29 8.18
C SER A 33 11.72 -3.19 9.59
N TRP A 34 11.80 -4.30 10.32
CA TRP A 34 12.45 -4.37 11.63
C TRP A 34 13.98 -4.31 11.55
N LEU A 35 14.55 -4.84 10.47
CA LEU A 35 16.00 -4.83 10.26
C LEU A 35 16.51 -3.48 9.74
N ASN A 36 15.68 -2.77 8.97
CA ASN A 36 16.07 -1.55 8.27
C ASN A 36 15.00 -0.45 8.38
N PRO A 37 14.56 -0.04 9.59
CA PRO A 37 13.44 0.90 9.76
C PRO A 37 13.70 2.26 9.10
N ASP A 38 14.93 2.78 9.17
CA ASP A 38 15.35 4.04 8.56
C ASP A 38 15.14 4.05 7.04
N LYS A 39 15.43 2.93 6.36
CA LYS A 39 15.18 2.76 4.92
C LYS A 39 13.70 2.89 4.59
N TYR A 40 12.83 2.34 5.44
CA TYR A 40 11.37 2.44 5.27
C TYR A 40 10.89 3.89 5.40
N PHE A 41 11.37 4.63 6.37
CA PHE A 41 11.02 6.05 6.51
C PHE A 41 11.61 6.90 5.38
N LYS A 42 12.84 6.66 4.97
CA LYS A 42 13.44 7.37 3.82
C LYS A 42 12.63 7.16 2.54
N ILE A 43 12.25 5.90 2.22
CA ILE A 43 11.54 5.58 0.98
C ILE A 43 10.06 5.92 1.09
N ASN A 44 9.37 5.45 2.13
CA ASN A 44 7.92 5.59 2.22
C ASN A 44 7.49 6.99 2.65
N VAL A 45 8.29 7.75 3.42
CA VAL A 45 7.92 9.05 3.95
C VAL A 45 8.64 10.19 3.24
N ASN A 46 9.99 10.24 3.33
CA ASN A 46 10.75 11.38 2.83
C ASN A 46 10.59 11.57 1.31
N SER A 47 10.53 10.46 0.55
CA SER A 47 10.29 10.56 -0.88
C SER A 47 8.91 11.17 -1.19
N LYS A 48 7.87 10.85 -0.40
CA LYS A 48 6.53 11.41 -0.57
C LYS A 48 6.48 12.90 -0.24
N ILE A 49 7.15 13.30 0.84
CA ILE A 49 7.30 14.72 1.17
C ILE A 49 7.95 15.48 0.02
N ASN A 50 8.99 14.92 -0.60
CA ASN A 50 9.65 15.52 -1.74
C ASN A 50 8.75 15.59 -2.98
N LEU A 51 7.92 14.56 -3.24
CA LEU A 51 6.94 14.60 -4.32
C LEU A 51 5.87 15.67 -4.07
N ILE A 52 5.32 15.75 -2.85
CA ILE A 52 4.38 16.81 -2.46
C ILE A 52 4.99 18.19 -2.72
N LYS A 53 6.20 18.45 -2.18
CA LYS A 53 6.91 19.72 -2.37
C LYS A 53 7.10 20.08 -3.84
N GLY A 54 7.46 19.08 -4.65
CA GLY A 54 7.71 19.28 -6.09
C GLY A 54 6.46 19.48 -6.94
N LEU A 55 5.28 19.01 -6.47
CA LEU A 55 4.04 18.96 -7.25
C LEU A 55 2.91 19.84 -6.72
N LYS A 56 2.99 20.40 -5.51
CA LYS A 56 1.91 21.16 -4.87
C LYS A 56 1.35 22.34 -5.69
N ASN A 57 2.16 22.92 -6.56
CA ASN A 57 1.76 24.03 -7.41
C ASN A 57 1.51 23.60 -8.87
N SER A 58 1.41 22.30 -9.14
CA SER A 58 1.26 21.77 -10.51
C SER A 58 -0.19 21.82 -10.96
N LYS A 59 -0.56 22.82 -11.75
CA LYS A 59 -1.94 23.03 -12.27
C LYS A 59 -2.46 21.86 -13.12
N PHE A 60 -1.57 21.06 -13.71
CA PHE A 60 -1.93 19.89 -14.51
C PHE A 60 -2.41 18.72 -13.67
N LEU A 61 -1.95 18.60 -12.41
CA LEU A 61 -2.29 17.47 -11.54
C LEU A 61 -3.70 17.64 -10.96
N LYS A 62 -4.61 16.77 -11.38
CA LYS A 62 -6.01 16.75 -10.92
C LYS A 62 -6.24 15.76 -9.78
N LYS A 63 -5.54 14.61 -9.78
CA LYS A 63 -5.66 13.59 -8.75
C LYS A 63 -4.30 12.94 -8.47
N TYR A 64 -3.99 12.79 -7.20
CA TYR A 64 -2.87 11.97 -6.72
C TYR A 64 -3.43 10.85 -5.85
N ILE A 65 -3.40 9.61 -6.33
CA ILE A 65 -3.94 8.44 -5.64
C ILE A 65 -2.79 7.73 -4.92
N TYR A 66 -2.77 7.82 -3.59
CA TYR A 66 -1.77 7.17 -2.77
C TYR A 66 -2.24 5.79 -2.32
N ILE A 67 -1.46 4.74 -2.63
CA ILE A 67 -1.76 3.38 -2.21
C ILE A 67 -1.18 3.15 -0.81
N SER A 68 -2.05 3.00 0.16
CA SER A 68 -1.74 2.70 1.55
C SER A 68 -2.14 1.27 1.94
N THR A 69 -2.20 1.00 3.23
CA THR A 69 -2.42 -0.34 3.80
C THR A 69 -3.32 -0.29 5.03
N PRO A 70 -4.14 -1.31 5.29
CA PRO A 70 -4.88 -1.43 6.55
C PRO A 70 -3.99 -1.77 7.74
N GLU A 71 -2.72 -2.13 7.55
CA GLU A 71 -1.79 -2.45 8.65
C GLU A 71 -1.53 -1.27 9.59
N ILE A 72 -1.88 -0.04 9.19
CA ILE A 72 -1.84 1.16 10.05
C ILE A 72 -2.76 1.05 11.27
N PHE A 73 -3.76 0.18 11.22
CA PHE A 73 -4.68 -0.06 12.34
C PHE A 73 -4.18 -1.13 13.31
N GLY A 74 -3.12 -1.88 12.96
CA GLY A 74 -2.66 -3.03 13.74
C GLY A 74 -3.69 -4.16 13.76
N SER A 75 -3.68 -4.93 14.85
CA SER A 75 -4.67 -6.00 15.05
C SER A 75 -5.97 -5.43 15.62
N LYS A 76 -7.06 -5.61 14.91
CA LYS A 76 -8.40 -5.22 15.34
C LYS A 76 -9.34 -6.42 15.31
N SER A 77 -10.24 -6.50 16.28
CA SER A 77 -11.27 -7.56 16.38
C SER A 77 -12.54 -7.24 15.59
N LYS A 78 -12.75 -5.97 15.22
CA LYS A 78 -13.94 -5.49 14.51
C LYS A 78 -13.59 -5.01 13.10
N ARG A 79 -14.59 -4.96 12.24
CA ARG A 79 -14.50 -4.26 10.95
C ARG A 79 -14.15 -2.79 11.17
N ILE A 80 -13.32 -2.26 10.29
CA ILE A 80 -12.86 -0.88 10.32
C ILE A 80 -13.37 -0.21 9.05
N ASP A 81 -14.02 0.93 9.21
CA ASP A 81 -14.44 1.80 8.13
C ASP A 81 -13.38 2.89 7.82
N GLU A 82 -13.68 3.70 6.82
CA GLU A 82 -12.80 4.77 6.37
C GLU A 82 -12.68 5.93 7.38
N PHE A 83 -13.64 6.07 8.28
CA PHE A 83 -13.70 7.14 9.29
C PHE A 83 -12.90 6.81 10.55
N CYS A 84 -12.48 5.56 10.69
CA CYS A 84 -11.70 5.14 11.85
C CYS A 84 -10.39 5.92 11.96
N SER A 85 -10.17 6.57 13.09
CA SER A 85 -8.95 7.33 13.43
C SER A 85 -8.09 6.65 14.51
N GLU A 86 -8.48 5.48 14.98
CA GLU A 86 -7.74 4.70 15.98
C GLU A 86 -6.59 3.92 15.32
N PHE A 87 -5.52 4.61 15.01
CA PHE A 87 -4.32 4.00 14.44
C PHE A 87 -3.48 3.32 15.53
N ASN A 88 -3.01 2.11 15.22
CA ASN A 88 -2.10 1.35 16.09
C ASN A 88 -1.12 0.51 15.24
N PRO A 89 -0.24 1.16 14.46
CA PRO A 89 0.70 0.46 13.60
C PRO A 89 1.65 -0.39 14.44
N SER A 90 1.73 -1.69 14.15
CA SER A 90 2.54 -2.65 14.90
C SER A 90 3.93 -2.92 14.31
N THR A 91 4.31 -2.25 13.24
CA THR A 91 5.58 -2.46 12.54
C THR A 91 6.15 -1.16 12.00
N PRO A 92 7.48 -1.04 11.82
CA PRO A 92 8.09 0.14 11.18
C PRO A 92 7.52 0.42 9.77
N TYR A 93 7.19 -0.63 9.01
CA TYR A 93 6.47 -0.50 7.74
C TYR A 93 5.13 0.21 7.92
N ALA A 94 4.27 -0.30 8.80
CA ALA A 94 2.95 0.29 9.03
C ALA A 94 3.05 1.72 9.56
N SER A 95 4.00 2.00 10.46
CA SER A 95 4.29 3.35 10.97
C SER A 95 4.71 4.30 9.84
N SER A 96 5.57 3.86 8.93
CA SER A 96 6.00 4.67 7.78
C SER A 96 4.85 4.96 6.82
N LYS A 97 3.94 4.00 6.60
CA LYS A 97 2.73 4.20 5.77
C LYS A 97 1.77 5.19 6.40
N LEU A 98 1.53 5.09 7.71
CA LEU A 98 0.71 6.05 8.45
C LEU A 98 1.30 7.46 8.41
N ALA A 99 2.62 7.60 8.65
CA ALA A 99 3.30 8.89 8.57
C ALA A 99 3.12 9.53 7.19
N SER A 100 3.15 8.74 6.11
CA SER A 100 2.89 9.23 4.76
C SER A 100 1.45 9.71 4.58
N GLU A 101 0.45 8.95 5.07
CA GLU A 101 -0.95 9.38 5.01
C GLU A 101 -1.17 10.71 5.74
N LEU A 102 -0.58 10.89 6.92
CA LEU A 102 -0.68 12.13 7.67
C LEU A 102 -0.07 13.32 6.91
N ASN A 103 1.10 13.12 6.28
CA ASN A 103 1.71 14.15 5.43
C ASN A 103 0.83 14.51 4.24
N PHE A 104 0.18 13.55 3.57
CA PHE A 104 -0.76 13.82 2.50
C PHE A 104 -2.02 14.54 2.98
N LYS A 105 -2.55 14.19 4.16
CA LYS A 105 -3.67 14.91 4.77
C LYS A 105 -3.31 16.38 5.06
N HIS A 106 -2.12 16.63 5.60
CA HIS A 106 -1.65 18.00 5.83
C HIS A 106 -1.44 18.75 4.49
N ALA A 107 -0.94 18.09 3.46
CA ALA A 107 -0.78 18.69 2.14
C ALA A 107 -2.15 19.06 1.51
N LEU A 108 -3.20 18.26 1.72
CA LEU A 108 -4.55 18.62 1.33
C LEU A 108 -5.02 19.86 2.08
N LEU A 109 -4.96 19.88 3.41
CA LEU A 109 -5.53 20.93 4.25
C LEU A 109 -4.84 22.29 4.06
N TYR A 110 -3.52 22.29 3.93
CA TYR A 110 -2.71 23.51 3.94
C TYR A 110 -2.12 23.91 2.60
N GLN A 111 -2.18 23.03 1.60
CA GLN A 111 -1.54 23.25 0.30
C GLN A 111 -2.47 22.91 -0.88
N ASN A 112 -3.73 22.55 -0.62
CA ASN A 112 -4.70 22.12 -1.63
C ASN A 112 -4.18 21.01 -2.54
N PHE A 113 -3.35 20.08 -1.99
CA PHE A 113 -2.80 18.97 -2.76
C PHE A 113 -3.90 17.96 -3.11
N PRO A 114 -4.08 17.57 -4.39
CA PRO A 114 -5.25 16.82 -4.84
C PRO A 114 -5.14 15.31 -4.51
N ILE A 115 -5.11 14.98 -3.23
CA ILE A 115 -4.90 13.61 -2.73
C ILE A 115 -6.19 12.80 -2.61
N ILE A 116 -6.09 11.53 -2.97
CA ILE A 116 -7.01 10.44 -2.60
C ILE A 116 -6.17 9.36 -1.93
N ILE A 117 -6.57 8.89 -0.76
CA ILE A 117 -5.89 7.82 -0.05
C ILE A 117 -6.68 6.52 -0.24
N SER A 118 -6.00 5.44 -0.64
CA SER A 118 -6.63 4.13 -0.78
C SER A 118 -5.88 3.09 0.03
N ARG A 119 -6.59 2.35 0.88
CA ARG A 119 -6.04 1.30 1.73
C ARG A 119 -6.49 -0.05 1.18
N PHE A 120 -5.55 -0.75 0.57
CA PHE A 120 -5.79 -2.08 0.01
C PHE A 120 -5.28 -3.17 0.95
N SER A 121 -6.09 -4.20 1.13
CA SER A 121 -5.62 -5.44 1.74
C SER A 121 -4.61 -6.16 0.83
N ASN A 122 -4.05 -7.28 1.30
CA ASN A 122 -3.06 -8.00 0.51
C ASN A 122 -3.67 -8.45 -0.83
N PHE A 123 -3.06 -8.08 -1.93
CA PHE A 123 -3.49 -8.56 -3.24
C PHE A 123 -2.59 -9.69 -3.75
N TYR A 124 -3.15 -10.53 -4.60
CA TYR A 124 -2.46 -11.64 -5.24
C TYR A 124 -2.89 -11.76 -6.70
N GLY A 125 -2.03 -12.32 -7.53
CA GLY A 125 -2.32 -12.50 -8.95
C GLY A 125 -1.11 -12.96 -9.75
N PRO A 126 -1.23 -13.05 -11.08
CA PRO A 126 -0.15 -13.41 -11.98
C PRO A 126 1.07 -12.50 -11.80
N ASN A 127 2.26 -13.05 -12.02
CA ASN A 127 3.55 -12.34 -11.94
C ASN A 127 3.89 -11.76 -10.55
N GLN A 128 3.17 -12.15 -9.50
CA GLN A 128 3.52 -11.74 -8.13
C GLN A 128 4.91 -12.32 -7.76
N PRO A 129 5.78 -11.54 -7.07
CA PRO A 129 7.11 -12.01 -6.66
C PRO A 129 7.05 -13.30 -5.84
N LEU A 130 7.96 -14.24 -6.11
CA LEU A 130 7.96 -15.59 -5.53
C LEU A 130 8.15 -15.64 -4.01
N TYR A 131 8.62 -14.56 -3.39
CA TYR A 131 8.74 -14.46 -1.93
C TYR A 131 7.41 -14.16 -1.23
N ARG A 132 6.37 -13.77 -1.95
CA ARG A 132 5.03 -13.55 -1.39
C ARG A 132 4.35 -14.87 -1.03
N LEU A 133 3.45 -14.84 -0.04
CA LEU A 133 2.83 -16.03 0.56
C LEU A 133 2.28 -16.99 -0.51
N ILE A 134 1.36 -16.55 -1.35
CA ILE A 134 0.66 -17.42 -2.30
C ILE A 134 1.62 -18.03 -3.32
N PRO A 135 2.44 -17.26 -4.07
CA PRO A 135 3.41 -17.86 -4.98
C PRO A 135 4.43 -18.75 -4.25
N LYS A 136 4.87 -18.38 -3.04
CA LYS A 136 5.81 -19.17 -2.25
C LYS A 136 5.25 -20.54 -1.88
N VAL A 137 3.96 -20.62 -1.49
CA VAL A 137 3.27 -21.89 -1.21
C VAL A 137 3.18 -22.75 -2.48
N ILE A 138 2.71 -22.17 -3.60
CA ILE A 138 2.60 -22.85 -4.90
C ILE A 138 3.97 -23.43 -5.33
N MET A 139 5.04 -22.64 -5.19
CA MET A 139 6.39 -23.10 -5.55
C MET A 139 6.91 -24.19 -4.62
N SER A 140 6.54 -24.16 -3.34
CA SER A 140 6.90 -25.24 -2.40
C SER A 140 6.22 -26.55 -2.78
N ILE A 141 4.94 -26.51 -3.13
CA ILE A 141 4.19 -27.66 -3.62
C ILE A 141 4.84 -28.22 -4.90
N LYS A 142 5.07 -27.38 -5.91
CA LYS A 142 5.69 -27.79 -7.19
C LYS A 142 7.07 -28.40 -7.01
N LYS A 143 7.82 -27.98 -6.00
CA LYS A 143 9.17 -28.53 -5.68
C LYS A 143 9.13 -29.67 -4.69
N ASN A 144 7.96 -30.14 -4.27
CA ASN A 144 7.75 -31.15 -3.24
C ASN A 144 8.53 -30.82 -1.95
N LYS A 145 8.54 -29.52 -1.54
CA LYS A 145 9.23 -29.04 -0.34
C LYS A 145 8.23 -28.65 0.72
N LYS A 146 8.55 -28.95 1.99
CA LYS A 146 7.76 -28.47 3.14
C LYS A 146 7.76 -26.93 3.15
N PHE A 147 6.58 -26.35 3.34
CA PHE A 147 6.42 -24.92 3.53
C PHE A 147 6.56 -24.58 5.01
N PRO A 148 7.54 -23.74 5.42
CA PRO A 148 7.66 -23.31 6.80
C PRO A 148 6.51 -22.39 7.17
N LEU A 149 5.71 -22.77 8.17
CA LEU A 149 4.56 -22.04 8.63
C LEU A 149 4.87 -21.27 9.91
N GLU A 150 5.23 -20.02 9.79
CA GLU A 150 5.54 -19.14 10.91
C GLU A 150 4.30 -18.97 11.82
N GLY A 151 4.49 -19.06 13.14
CA GLY A 151 3.42 -18.89 14.14
C GLY A 151 2.25 -19.85 13.95
N GLY A 152 2.47 -21.05 13.38
CA GLY A 152 1.42 -22.03 13.12
C GLY A 152 0.33 -21.55 12.16
N GLY A 153 0.56 -20.45 11.45
CA GLY A 153 -0.38 -19.87 10.48
C GLY A 153 -1.68 -19.34 11.10
N GLN A 154 -1.67 -18.93 12.36
CA GLN A 154 -2.87 -18.44 13.05
C GLN A 154 -3.24 -17.02 12.66
N SER A 155 -2.32 -16.24 12.09
CA SER A 155 -2.61 -14.88 11.64
C SER A 155 -3.76 -14.86 10.63
N ILE A 156 -4.71 -13.96 10.85
CA ILE A 156 -5.84 -13.74 9.95
C ILE A 156 -5.43 -12.70 8.92
N ARG A 157 -5.72 -12.98 7.63
CA ARG A 157 -5.45 -12.07 6.52
C ARG A 157 -6.64 -12.03 5.59
N ASN A 158 -6.74 -10.90 4.91
CA ASN A 158 -7.66 -10.70 3.81
C ASN A 158 -6.86 -10.54 2.52
N PHE A 159 -7.37 -11.13 1.44
CA PHE A 159 -6.76 -11.06 0.13
C PHE A 159 -7.76 -10.59 -0.92
N ILE A 160 -7.30 -9.79 -1.86
CA ILE A 160 -8.03 -9.31 -3.03
C ILE A 160 -7.28 -9.74 -4.29
N TYR A 161 -8.00 -10.14 -5.32
CA TYR A 161 -7.38 -10.52 -6.59
C TYR A 161 -6.90 -9.28 -7.36
N THR A 162 -5.85 -9.44 -8.16
CA THR A 162 -5.22 -8.30 -8.87
C THR A 162 -6.19 -7.55 -9.77
N ASP A 163 -7.14 -8.25 -10.44
CA ASP A 163 -8.11 -7.58 -11.29
C ASP A 163 -9.07 -6.71 -10.48
N ASP A 164 -9.47 -7.15 -9.28
CA ASP A 164 -10.29 -6.33 -8.38
C ASP A 164 -9.51 -5.12 -7.86
N PHE A 165 -8.20 -5.29 -7.60
CA PHE A 165 -7.31 -4.18 -7.27
C PHE A 165 -7.27 -3.16 -8.42
N CYS A 166 -7.03 -3.61 -9.66
CA CYS A 166 -6.99 -2.75 -10.85
C CYS A 166 -8.33 -2.06 -11.09
N ASN A 167 -9.45 -2.78 -10.94
CA ASN A 167 -10.80 -2.22 -11.05
C ASN A 167 -11.05 -1.16 -9.96
N GLY A 168 -10.58 -1.39 -8.73
CA GLY A 168 -10.64 -0.41 -7.65
C GLY A 168 -9.89 0.87 -8.00
N ILE A 169 -8.65 0.76 -8.49
CA ILE A 169 -7.86 1.91 -8.94
C ILE A 169 -8.56 2.65 -10.07
N ASN A 170 -9.08 1.94 -11.07
CA ASN A 170 -9.79 2.57 -12.19
C ASN A 170 -11.02 3.35 -11.70
N LYS A 171 -11.78 2.80 -10.75
CA LYS A 171 -12.90 3.52 -10.12
C LYS A 171 -12.43 4.80 -9.41
N LEU A 172 -11.29 4.77 -8.71
CA LEU A 172 -10.72 5.97 -8.07
C LEU A 172 -10.27 7.01 -9.09
N ILE A 173 -9.67 6.60 -10.19
CA ILE A 173 -9.29 7.49 -11.29
C ILE A 173 -10.53 8.22 -11.82
N LEU A 174 -11.59 7.48 -12.12
CA LEU A 174 -12.81 8.03 -12.73
C LEU A 174 -13.69 8.79 -11.74
N LYS A 175 -13.96 8.20 -10.56
CA LYS A 175 -15.01 8.64 -9.64
C LYS A 175 -14.49 9.01 -8.23
N GLY A 176 -13.22 8.81 -7.93
CA GLY A 176 -12.67 9.11 -6.60
C GLY A 176 -12.73 10.60 -6.30
N GLU A 177 -13.16 10.95 -5.09
CA GLU A 177 -13.28 12.32 -4.59
C GLU A 177 -12.02 12.75 -3.86
N LEU A 178 -11.57 13.97 -4.08
CA LEU A 178 -10.40 14.53 -3.41
C LEU A 178 -10.61 14.60 -1.89
N GLY A 179 -9.56 14.28 -1.16
CA GLY A 179 -9.58 14.28 0.31
C GLY A 179 -10.25 13.06 0.95
N LYS A 180 -10.90 12.20 0.17
CA LYS A 180 -11.53 10.98 0.69
C LYS A 180 -10.52 9.84 0.83
N ILE A 181 -10.87 8.93 1.74
CA ILE A 181 -10.18 7.66 1.98
C ILE A 181 -11.09 6.55 1.51
N TYR A 182 -10.51 5.53 0.89
CA TYR A 182 -11.26 4.36 0.40
C TYR A 182 -10.58 3.07 0.89
N HIS A 183 -11.37 2.12 1.39
CA HIS A 183 -10.91 0.79 1.76
C HIS A 183 -11.29 -0.23 0.70
N PHE A 184 -10.32 -1.07 0.33
CA PHE A 184 -10.52 -2.16 -0.62
C PHE A 184 -10.08 -3.47 0.02
N SER A 185 -11.00 -4.40 0.17
CA SER A 185 -10.76 -5.71 0.76
C SER A 185 -11.59 -6.79 0.07
N GLY A 186 -11.11 -8.02 0.14
CA GLY A 186 -11.93 -9.17 -0.22
C GLY A 186 -13.00 -9.44 0.84
N ASN A 187 -13.95 -10.31 0.50
CA ASN A 187 -15.09 -10.61 1.39
C ASN A 187 -14.75 -11.59 2.52
N LYS A 188 -13.59 -12.24 2.47
CA LYS A 188 -13.23 -13.31 3.43
C LYS A 188 -11.96 -12.97 4.19
N PHE A 189 -12.03 -13.13 5.51
CA PHE A 189 -10.91 -13.06 6.43
C PHE A 189 -10.56 -14.49 6.84
N LEU A 190 -9.37 -14.97 6.50
CA LEU A 190 -8.97 -16.36 6.69
C LEU A 190 -7.64 -16.43 7.45
N LYS A 191 -7.51 -17.46 8.30
CA LYS A 191 -6.22 -17.82 8.87
C LYS A 191 -5.27 -18.29 7.76
N ILE A 192 -3.99 -17.98 7.87
CA ILE A 192 -2.97 -18.35 6.88
C ILE A 192 -2.96 -19.87 6.63
N ASN A 193 -3.08 -20.69 7.69
CA ASN A 193 -3.14 -22.14 7.56
C ASN A 193 -4.34 -22.60 6.70
N LYS A 194 -5.50 -21.93 6.81
CA LYS A 194 -6.67 -22.23 5.96
C LYS A 194 -6.43 -21.83 4.51
N ILE A 195 -5.76 -20.70 4.27
CA ILE A 195 -5.39 -20.26 2.91
C ILE A 195 -4.46 -21.28 2.25
N ILE A 196 -3.45 -21.75 2.99
CA ILE A 196 -2.53 -22.78 2.50
C ILE A 196 -3.29 -24.05 2.12
N LYS A 197 -4.21 -24.53 2.98
CA LYS A 197 -5.06 -25.70 2.68
C LYS A 197 -5.94 -25.54 1.44
N ILE A 198 -6.29 -24.31 1.06
CA ILE A 198 -7.07 -24.05 -0.15
C ILE A 198 -6.17 -24.14 -1.39
N ILE A 199 -4.88 -23.86 -1.26
CA ILE A 199 -3.89 -23.89 -2.34
C ILE A 199 -3.39 -25.32 -2.59
N CYS A 200 -3.30 -26.16 -1.54
CA CYS A 200 -2.91 -27.57 -1.62
C CYS A 200 -4.05 -28.46 -2.08
#